data_cfe8a0fa191ae21f24335bb3d7795095
#
_entry.id   cfe8a0fa191ae21f24335bb3d7795095
#
_cell.length_a   1.000
_cell.length_b   1.000
_cell.length_c   1.000
_cell.angle_alpha   90.00
_cell.angle_beta   90.00
_cell.angle_gamma   90.00
#
_symmetry.space_group_name_H-M   'P 1'
#
loop_
_entity.id
_entity.type
_entity.pdbx_description
1 polymer ?
#
loop_
_entity_poly.entity_id
_entity_poly.type
_entity_poly.pdbx_seq_one_letter_code
_entity_poly.pdbx_strand_id
1 'polypeptide(L)'
;MLFLKIPNEERYRFKVKRGIWNWGDDLRKCRELIVAEEDGLVVGLITYVESSGRDPDFIGVGIVSVHPKFQGKGLARGMINILFDQAWLLDKGVRVSPYTEQGKQKIKPIFEEFSSKFNIQLRH
;
A
#
# COMPACT_ATOMS: atom_id res chain seq x y z
N MET A 1 14.72 -5.13 7.74
CA MET A 1 13.45 -4.55 7.24
C MET A 1 12.40 -5.65 7.13
N LEU A 2 11.27 -5.47 7.75
CA LEU A 2 10.20 -6.44 7.78
C LEU A 2 8.96 -5.88 7.08
N PHE A 3 8.41 -6.64 6.13
CA PHE A 3 7.17 -6.28 5.45
C PHE A 3 6.04 -7.16 5.97
N LEU A 4 4.95 -6.53 6.38
CA LEU A 4 3.82 -7.23 7.01
C LEU A 4 2.51 -6.81 6.39
N LYS A 5 1.63 -7.79 6.16
CA LYS A 5 0.22 -7.54 5.90
C LYS A 5 -0.50 -7.59 7.24
N ILE A 6 -1.20 -6.50 7.60
CA ILE A 6 -1.85 -6.37 8.90
C ILE A 6 -3.37 -6.46 8.71
N PRO A 7 -4.04 -7.47 9.29
CA PRO A 7 -5.49 -7.52 9.31
C PRO A 7 -6.07 -6.28 10.00
N ASN A 8 -7.23 -5.87 9.56
CA ASN A 8 -7.91 -4.68 10.06
C ASN A 8 -8.01 -4.64 11.59
N GLU A 9 -8.33 -5.76 12.23
CA GLU A 9 -8.50 -5.88 13.67
C GLU A 9 -7.21 -5.78 14.46
N GLU A 10 -6.05 -5.91 13.83
CA GLU A 10 -4.75 -5.86 14.49
C GLU A 10 -4.01 -4.55 14.32
N ARG A 11 -4.54 -3.62 13.52
CA ARG A 11 -3.83 -2.37 13.16
C ARG A 11 -3.41 -1.51 14.35
N TYR A 12 -4.12 -1.58 15.45
CA TYR A 12 -3.83 -0.77 16.65
C TYR A 12 -2.63 -1.25 17.45
N ARG A 13 -2.10 -2.42 17.13
CA ARG A 13 -0.92 -2.98 17.81
C ARG A 13 0.39 -2.36 17.33
N PHE A 14 0.36 -1.63 16.24
CA PHE A 14 1.56 -1.14 15.58
C PHE A 14 1.75 0.34 15.83
N LYS A 15 3.01 0.73 16.12
CA LYS A 15 3.40 2.11 16.30
C LYS A 15 3.99 2.65 15.02
N VAL A 16 3.60 3.86 14.65
CA VAL A 16 4.06 4.53 13.44
C VAL A 16 5.13 5.53 13.79
N LYS A 17 6.20 5.54 12.98
CA LYS A 17 7.27 6.53 13.13
C LYS A 17 6.72 7.93 12.78
N ARG A 18 7.08 8.92 13.60
CA ARG A 18 6.70 10.31 13.36
C ARG A 18 7.23 10.76 11.99
N GLY A 19 6.42 11.46 11.20
CA GLY A 19 6.81 11.92 9.85
C GLY A 19 6.20 11.11 8.71
N ILE A 20 5.55 9.98 9.01
CA ILE A 20 4.66 9.33 8.06
C ILE A 20 3.35 10.11 8.03
N TRP A 21 2.67 10.09 6.88
CA TRP A 21 1.35 10.69 6.74
C TRP A 21 0.48 10.36 7.97
N ASN A 22 -0.28 11.34 8.43
CA ASN A 22 -1.15 11.18 9.59
C ASN A 22 -2.26 10.17 9.27
N TRP A 23 -2.02 8.94 9.62
CA TRP A 23 -2.92 7.84 9.29
C TRP A 23 -3.99 7.56 10.34
N GLY A 24 -4.01 8.35 11.41
CA GLY A 24 -5.02 8.20 12.45
C GLY A 24 -6.45 8.18 11.91
N ASP A 25 -6.73 9.02 10.93
CA ASP A 25 -8.05 9.07 10.30
C ASP A 25 -8.31 7.87 9.39
N ASP A 26 -7.29 7.35 8.73
CA ASP A 26 -7.42 6.19 7.84
C ASP A 26 -7.66 4.90 8.63
N LEU A 27 -7.12 4.79 9.83
CA LEU A 27 -7.39 3.66 10.71
C LEU A 27 -8.88 3.55 11.05
N ARG A 28 -9.58 4.67 11.10
CA ARG A 28 -11.01 4.70 11.40
C ARG A 28 -11.87 4.20 10.24
N LYS A 29 -11.30 4.10 9.04
CA LYS A 29 -12.02 3.70 7.82
C LYS A 29 -12.01 2.21 7.56
N CYS A 30 -11.58 1.42 8.51
CA CYS A 30 -11.58 -0.05 8.41
C CYS A 30 -10.91 -0.58 7.13
N ARG A 31 -9.73 -0.05 6.83
CA ARG A 31 -8.94 -0.49 5.67
C ARG A 31 -7.90 -1.53 6.07
N GLU A 32 -7.55 -2.38 5.12
CA GLU A 32 -6.43 -3.30 5.27
C GLU A 32 -5.11 -2.53 5.15
N LEU A 33 -4.06 -3.05 5.77
CA LEU A 33 -2.75 -2.41 5.80
C LEU A 33 -1.66 -3.36 5.33
N ILE A 34 -0.72 -2.82 4.55
CA ILE A 34 0.58 -3.42 4.33
C ILE A 34 1.60 -2.43 4.88
N VAL A 35 2.52 -2.90 5.72
CA VAL A 35 3.49 -2.02 6.36
C VAL A 35 4.91 -2.50 6.13
N ALA A 36 5.84 -1.54 6.14
CA ALA A 36 7.26 -1.80 6.29
C ALA A 36 7.65 -1.38 7.72
N GLU A 37 8.28 -2.28 8.45
CA GLU A 37 8.65 -2.07 9.85
C GLU A 37 10.14 -2.16 10.03
N GLU A 38 10.70 -1.28 10.85
CA GLU A 38 12.09 -1.31 11.26
C GLU A 38 12.18 -0.92 12.73
N ASP A 39 12.88 -1.75 13.53
CA ASP A 39 13.07 -1.54 14.96
C ASP A 39 11.75 -1.35 15.72
N GLY A 40 10.72 -2.09 15.33
CA GLY A 40 9.41 -2.04 15.98
C GLY A 40 8.54 -0.85 15.60
N LEU A 41 8.98 -0.03 14.63
CA LEU A 41 8.22 1.12 14.15
C LEU A 41 7.85 0.96 12.67
N VAL A 42 6.63 1.35 12.33
CA VAL A 42 6.17 1.40 10.94
C VAL A 42 6.80 2.60 10.25
N VAL A 43 7.59 2.35 9.22
CA VAL A 43 8.30 3.36 8.45
C VAL A 43 7.74 3.53 7.03
N GLY A 44 6.83 2.67 6.63
CA GLY A 44 6.09 2.78 5.37
C GLY A 44 4.77 2.05 5.49
N LEU A 45 3.78 2.48 4.70
CA LEU A 45 2.47 1.83 4.72
C LEU A 45 1.72 1.97 3.40
N ILE A 46 0.87 0.99 3.13
CA ILE A 46 -0.17 1.06 2.11
C ILE A 46 -1.50 0.78 2.79
N THR A 47 -2.51 1.61 2.53
CA THR A 47 -3.88 1.31 2.91
C THR A 47 -4.64 0.83 1.68
N TYR A 48 -5.46 -0.20 1.84
CA TYR A 48 -6.24 -0.72 0.72
C TYR A 48 -7.53 -1.36 1.20
N VAL A 49 -8.46 -1.57 0.28
CA VAL A 49 -9.67 -2.36 0.49
C VAL A 49 -9.68 -3.51 -0.50
N GLU A 50 -10.14 -4.67 -0.08
CA GLU A 50 -10.14 -5.87 -0.94
C GLU A 50 -11.19 -5.82 -2.04
N SER A 51 -12.24 -4.99 -1.86
CA SER A 51 -13.24 -4.73 -2.89
C SER A 51 -13.45 -3.24 -2.97
N SER A 52 -13.11 -2.66 -4.12
CA SER A 52 -13.36 -1.25 -4.40
C SER A 52 -14.85 -1.07 -4.72
N GLY A 53 -15.55 -0.17 -4.00
CA GLY A 53 -16.98 0.08 -4.06
C GLY A 53 -17.70 -0.24 -5.37
N ARG A 54 -17.45 0.55 -6.44
CA ARG A 54 -18.07 0.36 -7.75
C ARG A 54 -17.41 -0.72 -8.60
N ASP A 55 -16.21 -1.15 -8.22
CA ASP A 55 -15.41 -2.14 -8.94
C ASP A 55 -15.05 -3.29 -7.99
N PRO A 56 -16.00 -4.21 -7.70
CA PRO A 56 -15.74 -5.29 -6.74
C PRO A 56 -14.63 -6.26 -7.18
N ASP A 57 -14.29 -6.25 -8.47
CA ASP A 57 -13.21 -7.08 -9.03
C ASP A 57 -11.84 -6.40 -8.94
N PHE A 58 -11.74 -5.28 -8.20
CA PHE A 58 -10.51 -4.53 -8.01
C PHE A 58 -10.23 -4.28 -6.55
N ILE A 59 -8.96 -4.47 -6.16
CA ILE A 59 -8.46 -3.95 -4.89
C ILE A 59 -8.33 -2.44 -5.03
N GLY A 60 -8.88 -1.70 -4.08
CA GLY A 60 -8.78 -0.23 -4.06
C GLY A 60 -7.65 0.23 -3.17
N VAL A 61 -6.62 0.87 -3.75
CA VAL A 61 -5.48 1.42 -3.00
C VAL A 61 -5.80 2.85 -2.58
N GLY A 62 -5.65 3.15 -1.30
CA GLY A 62 -5.86 4.49 -0.76
C GLY A 62 -4.57 5.29 -0.69
N ILE A 63 -3.70 4.96 0.25
CA ILE A 63 -2.48 5.70 0.54
C ILE A 63 -1.27 4.80 0.38
N VAL A 64 -0.21 5.34 -0.23
CA VAL A 64 1.13 4.77 -0.21
C VAL A 64 2.03 5.84 0.41
N SER A 65 2.64 5.55 1.55
CA SER A 65 3.47 6.50 2.26
C SER A 65 4.73 5.84 2.78
N VAL A 66 5.87 6.52 2.61
CA VAL A 66 7.16 6.08 3.13
C VAL A 66 7.78 7.25 3.89
N HIS A 67 8.28 6.99 5.09
CA HIS A 67 8.96 8.01 5.89
C HIS A 67 10.12 8.59 5.09
N PRO A 68 10.31 9.94 5.11
CA PRO A 68 11.32 10.61 4.28
C PRO A 68 12.74 10.03 4.41
N LYS A 69 13.14 9.62 5.61
CA LYS A 69 14.47 9.03 5.84
C LYS A 69 14.63 7.62 5.26
N PHE A 70 13.54 6.99 4.85
CA PHE A 70 13.54 5.62 4.32
C PHE A 70 13.18 5.57 2.84
N GLN A 71 12.98 6.71 2.20
CA GLN A 71 12.74 6.77 0.76
C GLN A 71 14.00 6.39 -0.01
N GLY A 72 13.81 5.82 -1.20
CA GLY A 72 14.92 5.37 -2.03
C GLY A 72 15.57 4.06 -1.63
N LYS A 73 15.00 3.36 -0.64
CA LYS A 73 15.53 2.08 -0.14
C LYS A 73 14.70 0.87 -0.55
N GLY A 74 13.77 1.03 -1.48
CA GLY A 74 12.96 -0.06 -1.99
C GLY A 74 11.75 -0.44 -1.13
N LEU A 75 11.37 0.37 -0.15
CA LEU A 75 10.24 0.07 0.73
C LEU A 75 8.90 0.05 -0.02
N ALA A 76 8.65 1.08 -0.82
CA ALA A 76 7.42 1.15 -1.62
C ALA A 76 7.32 -0.06 -2.54
N ARG A 77 8.43 -0.42 -3.18
CA ARG A 77 8.50 -1.58 -4.06
C ARG A 77 8.16 -2.88 -3.34
N GLY A 78 8.73 -3.08 -2.15
CA GLY A 78 8.46 -4.28 -1.34
C GLY A 78 7.00 -4.38 -0.92
N MET A 79 6.41 -3.27 -0.50
CA MET A 79 5.00 -3.23 -0.10
C MET A 79 4.06 -3.43 -1.29
N ILE A 80 4.35 -2.81 -2.42
CA ILE A 80 3.54 -2.94 -3.64
C ILE A 80 3.60 -4.38 -4.17
N ASN A 81 4.75 -5.04 -4.04
CA ASN A 81 4.85 -6.45 -4.40
C ASN A 81 3.87 -7.31 -3.59
N ILE A 82 3.77 -7.08 -2.28
CA ILE A 82 2.82 -7.79 -1.42
C ILE A 82 1.37 -7.51 -1.86
N LEU A 83 1.08 -6.26 -2.21
CA LEU A 83 -0.25 -5.87 -2.69
C LEU A 83 -0.63 -6.65 -3.97
N PHE A 84 0.29 -6.76 -4.92
CA PHE A 84 0.03 -7.50 -6.16
C PHE A 84 -0.05 -9.00 -5.94
N ASP A 85 0.71 -9.56 -4.99
CA ASP A 85 0.53 -10.95 -4.57
C ASP A 85 -0.88 -11.18 -4.04
N GLN A 86 -1.39 -10.27 -3.24
CA GLN A 86 -2.75 -10.36 -2.71
C GLN A 86 -3.79 -10.25 -3.83
N ALA A 87 -3.60 -9.34 -4.77
CA ALA A 87 -4.49 -9.18 -5.92
C ALA A 87 -4.51 -10.46 -6.77
N TRP A 88 -3.36 -11.07 -6.97
CA TRP A 88 -3.25 -12.32 -7.71
C TRP A 88 -4.00 -13.45 -7.00
N LEU A 89 -3.83 -13.58 -5.68
CA LEU A 89 -4.53 -14.60 -4.88
C LEU A 89 -6.06 -14.42 -4.92
N LEU A 90 -6.54 -13.18 -4.96
CA LEU A 90 -7.97 -12.87 -5.01
C LEU A 90 -8.53 -12.85 -6.43
N ASP A 91 -7.69 -13.03 -7.44
CA ASP A 91 -8.05 -12.91 -8.85
C ASP A 91 -8.69 -11.55 -9.15
N LYS A 92 -8.05 -10.48 -8.71
CA LYS A 92 -8.55 -9.11 -8.85
C LYS A 92 -7.54 -8.20 -9.54
N GLY A 93 -8.05 -7.12 -10.15
CA GLY A 93 -7.22 -6.02 -10.59
C GLY A 93 -6.84 -5.10 -9.43
N VAL A 94 -6.07 -4.08 -9.73
CA VAL A 94 -5.67 -3.05 -8.77
C VAL A 94 -6.10 -1.69 -9.29
N ARG A 95 -6.81 -0.94 -8.43
CA ARG A 95 -7.24 0.42 -8.70
C ARG A 95 -6.54 1.36 -7.72
N VAL A 96 -5.90 2.39 -8.26
CA VAL A 96 -5.12 3.34 -7.46
C VAL A 96 -5.78 4.71 -7.51
N SER A 97 -5.90 5.37 -6.35
CA SER A 97 -6.35 6.75 -6.27
C SER A 97 -5.39 7.69 -7.01
N PRO A 98 -5.82 8.89 -7.42
CA PRO A 98 -4.94 9.82 -8.11
C PRO A 98 -3.63 10.04 -7.34
N TYR A 99 -2.52 10.01 -8.07
CA TYR A 99 -1.20 10.24 -7.50
C TYR A 99 -0.97 11.73 -7.22
N THR A 100 -0.18 12.02 -6.18
CA THR A 100 0.47 13.33 -6.06
C THR A 100 1.51 13.48 -7.17
N GLU A 101 2.03 14.69 -7.39
CA GLU A 101 3.08 14.91 -8.39
C GLU A 101 4.32 14.04 -8.11
N GLN A 102 4.73 13.96 -6.85
CA GLN A 102 5.84 13.10 -6.45
C GLN A 102 5.50 11.62 -6.67
N GLY A 103 4.27 11.22 -6.39
CA GLY A 103 3.81 9.85 -6.60
C GLY A 103 3.80 9.44 -8.06
N LYS A 104 3.46 10.35 -8.98
CA LYS A 104 3.53 10.08 -10.42
C LYS A 104 4.95 9.72 -10.87
N GLN A 105 5.95 10.34 -10.28
CA GLN A 105 7.34 10.13 -10.65
C GLN A 105 7.94 8.86 -10.04
N LYS A 106 7.59 8.55 -8.79
CA LYS A 106 8.26 7.50 -8.03
C LYS A 106 7.40 6.25 -7.79
N ILE A 107 6.10 6.41 -7.64
CA ILE A 107 5.20 5.31 -7.23
C ILE A 107 4.47 4.72 -8.44
N LYS A 108 3.93 5.54 -9.30
CA LYS A 108 3.21 5.09 -10.50
C LYS A 108 4.01 4.11 -11.35
N PRO A 109 5.31 4.35 -11.65
CA PRO A 109 6.09 3.39 -12.42
C PRO A 109 6.20 2.02 -11.77
N ILE A 110 6.21 1.95 -10.43
CA ILE A 110 6.26 0.68 -9.71
C ILE A 110 4.96 -0.10 -9.90
N PHE A 111 3.81 0.58 -9.78
CA PHE A 111 2.52 -0.05 -10.05
C PHE A 111 2.43 -0.58 -11.49
N GLU A 112 2.89 0.20 -12.45
CA GLU A 112 2.87 -0.21 -13.85
C GLU A 112 3.77 -1.41 -14.11
N GLU A 113 4.96 -1.44 -13.52
CA GLU A 113 5.88 -2.56 -13.63
C GLU A 113 5.26 -3.85 -13.06
N PHE A 114 4.69 -3.80 -11.86
CA PHE A 114 4.09 -4.98 -11.25
C PHE A 114 2.79 -5.41 -11.95
N SER A 115 2.02 -4.48 -12.47
CA SER A 115 0.86 -4.79 -13.30
C SER A 115 1.26 -5.69 -14.48
N SER A 116 2.34 -5.32 -15.17
CA SER A 116 2.87 -6.12 -16.28
C SER A 116 3.43 -7.47 -15.79
N LYS A 117 4.22 -7.44 -14.72
CA LYS A 117 4.88 -8.64 -14.19
C LYS A 117 3.88 -9.69 -13.72
N PHE A 118 2.82 -9.28 -13.04
CA PHE A 118 1.79 -10.19 -12.53
C PHE A 118 0.64 -10.43 -13.51
N ASN A 119 0.63 -9.73 -14.64
CA ASN A 119 -0.47 -9.74 -15.60
C ASN A 119 -1.80 -9.40 -14.91
N ILE A 120 -1.79 -8.34 -14.11
CA ILE A 120 -2.94 -7.84 -13.36
C ILE A 120 -3.35 -6.50 -13.93
N GLN A 121 -4.66 -6.32 -14.19
CA GLN A 121 -5.19 -5.06 -14.71
C GLN A 121 -5.00 -3.94 -13.70
N LEU A 122 -4.49 -2.80 -14.16
CA LEU A 122 -4.28 -1.60 -13.36
C LEU A 122 -5.20 -0.49 -13.85
N ARG A 123 -5.95 0.13 -12.93
CA ARG A 123 -6.78 1.32 -13.20
C ARG A 123 -6.35 2.47 -12.31
N HIS A 124 -6.47 3.65 -12.86
CA HIS A 124 -6.17 4.90 -12.15
C HIS A 124 -7.43 5.73 -11.87
#